data_87a12911720517a750b18e1000e83260
#
_entry.id   87a12911720517a750b18e1000e83260
#
_cell.length_a   1.000
_cell.length_b   1.000
_cell.length_c   1.000
_cell.angle_alpha   90.00
_cell.angle_beta   90.00
_cell.angle_gamma   90.00
#
_symmetry.space_group_name_H-M   'P 1'
#
loop_
_entity.id
_entity.type
_entity.pdbx_description
1 polymer ?
#
loop_
_entity_poly.entity_id
_entity_poly.type
_entity_poly.pdbx_seq_one_letter_code
_entity_poly.pdbx_strand_id
1 'polypeptide(L)'
;QINQEFQEIIGNSPQMIQVFDKIKKVAPTDADILITGENGTGKELIARAIHRHSARASEVFLSVDMGAVNRELFDSELFGHVKGAYTGASQNRIGKIIAASGGSLFLDEIGNLPLDQQTRLLKVLEDRKSCPLGSNKYSPIDIRLICATNTNLDEAVEEGCFRRDLLYRLNTIEINLPPLRQRKEDIPLL
;
A
#
# COMPACT_ATOMS: atom_id res chain seq x y z
N GLN A 1 15.32 20.59 -15.79
CA GLN A 1 14.19 20.08 -16.58
C GLN A 1 13.29 19.29 -15.63
N ILE A 2 12.08 19.79 -15.37
CA ILE A 2 11.04 19.05 -14.64
C ILE A 2 10.80 17.78 -15.45
N ASN A 3 10.87 16.61 -14.78
CA ASN A 3 10.66 15.34 -15.45
C ASN A 3 9.20 15.29 -15.92
N GLN A 4 8.95 15.52 -17.22
CA GLN A 4 7.61 15.67 -17.81
C GLN A 4 6.74 14.40 -17.63
N GLU A 5 7.35 13.25 -17.33
CA GLU A 5 6.64 11.99 -17.14
C GLU A 5 5.98 11.89 -15.74
N PHE A 6 6.52 12.59 -14.73
CA PHE A 6 6.00 12.57 -13.35
C PHE A 6 5.52 13.95 -12.92
N GLN A 7 4.65 14.60 -13.71
CA GLN A 7 4.23 16.00 -13.53
C GLN A 7 3.69 16.36 -12.14
N GLU A 8 3.23 15.37 -11.38
CA GLU A 8 2.68 15.59 -10.03
C GLU A 8 3.73 15.48 -8.91
N ILE A 9 4.96 15.04 -9.25
CA ILE A 9 6.01 14.84 -8.27
C ILE A 9 7.14 15.83 -8.59
N ILE A 10 7.29 16.81 -7.72
CA ILE A 10 8.34 17.83 -7.86
C ILE A 10 9.64 17.31 -7.26
N GLY A 11 10.70 17.28 -8.06
CA GLY A 11 12.04 16.92 -7.62
C GLY A 11 13.02 16.83 -8.79
N ASN A 12 14.17 17.51 -8.62
CA ASN A 12 15.29 17.51 -9.56
C ASN A 12 16.60 17.10 -8.88
N SER A 13 16.56 16.83 -7.56
CA SER A 13 17.72 16.39 -6.83
C SER A 13 18.20 15.01 -7.33
N PRO A 14 19.49 14.68 -7.23
CA PRO A 14 20.03 13.38 -7.61
C PRO A 14 19.30 12.21 -6.94
N GLN A 15 18.88 12.39 -5.69
CA GLN A 15 18.15 11.40 -4.93
C GLN A 15 16.75 11.14 -5.54
N MET A 16 16.03 12.20 -5.94
CA MET A 16 14.73 12.06 -6.58
C MET A 16 14.84 11.47 -7.99
N ILE A 17 15.89 11.80 -8.74
CA ILE A 17 16.15 11.18 -10.04
C ILE A 17 16.32 9.67 -9.89
N GLN A 18 17.04 9.19 -8.88
CA GLN A 18 17.18 7.76 -8.59
C GLN A 18 15.83 7.10 -8.26
N VAL A 19 14.96 7.81 -7.52
CA VAL A 19 13.60 7.34 -7.24
C VAL A 19 12.80 7.20 -8.54
N PHE A 20 12.82 8.21 -9.41
CA PHE A 20 12.14 8.17 -10.70
C PHE A 20 12.64 7.05 -11.60
N ASP A 21 13.95 6.85 -11.67
CA ASP A 21 14.54 5.74 -12.45
C ASP A 21 14.09 4.37 -11.90
N LYS A 22 13.97 4.26 -10.58
CA LYS A 22 13.46 3.04 -9.94
C LYS A 22 11.97 2.83 -10.26
N ILE A 23 11.14 3.89 -10.21
CA ILE A 23 9.73 3.82 -10.59
C ILE A 23 9.59 3.34 -12.04
N LYS A 24 10.33 3.92 -13.00
CA LYS A 24 10.29 3.53 -14.42
C LYS A 24 10.59 2.05 -14.63
N LYS A 25 11.52 1.48 -13.85
CA LYS A 25 11.90 0.06 -13.94
C LYS A 25 10.84 -0.86 -13.35
N VAL A 26 10.23 -0.46 -12.23
CA VAL A 26 9.33 -1.35 -11.47
C VAL A 26 7.86 -1.19 -11.85
N ALA A 27 7.45 -0.02 -12.34
CA ALA A 27 6.05 0.24 -12.68
C ALA A 27 5.48 -0.75 -13.71
N PRO A 28 6.19 -1.14 -14.79
CA PRO A 28 5.69 -2.11 -15.76
C PRO A 28 5.56 -3.54 -15.23
N THR A 29 6.15 -3.85 -14.06
CA THR A 29 6.08 -5.18 -13.46
C THR A 29 4.83 -5.34 -12.58
N ASP A 30 4.45 -6.58 -12.28
CA ASP A 30 3.39 -6.90 -11.31
C ASP A 30 3.92 -7.12 -9.87
N ALA A 31 5.19 -6.79 -9.62
CA ALA A 31 5.79 -6.94 -8.30
C ALA A 31 5.10 -6.04 -7.27
N ASP A 32 4.94 -6.57 -6.06
CA ASP A 32 4.49 -5.80 -4.90
C ASP A 32 5.61 -4.82 -4.47
N ILE A 33 5.23 -3.62 -4.03
CA ILE A 33 6.18 -2.54 -3.75
C ILE A 33 5.96 -2.03 -2.33
N LEU A 34 7.05 -1.85 -1.60
CA LEU A 34 7.10 -1.18 -0.32
C LEU A 34 7.75 0.20 -0.47
N ILE A 35 7.03 1.27 -0.13
CA ILE A 35 7.52 2.64 -0.13
C ILE A 35 7.83 3.03 1.30
N THR A 36 9.09 3.35 1.59
CA THR A 36 9.52 3.81 2.90
C THR A 36 9.90 5.28 2.87
N GLY A 37 9.69 5.99 3.97
CA GLY A 37 10.05 7.41 4.08
C GLY A 37 9.24 8.13 5.14
N GLU A 38 9.76 9.25 5.61
CA GLU A 38 9.12 10.07 6.64
C GLU A 38 7.75 10.60 6.20
N ASN A 39 6.97 11.07 7.17
CA ASN A 39 5.69 11.72 6.89
C ASN A 39 5.89 12.97 6.02
N GLY A 40 4.99 13.17 5.05
CA GLY A 40 5.04 14.31 4.14
C GLY A 40 6.07 14.19 3.01
N THR A 41 6.76 13.06 2.83
CA THR A 41 7.72 12.87 1.72
C THR A 41 7.07 12.68 0.35
N GLY A 42 5.75 12.39 0.31
CA GLY A 42 5.00 12.18 -0.93
C GLY A 42 4.79 10.71 -1.31
N LYS A 43 4.77 9.79 -0.33
CA LYS A 43 4.62 8.34 -0.55
C LYS A 43 3.39 8.00 -1.41
N GLU A 44 2.24 8.64 -1.17
CA GLU A 44 1.02 8.42 -1.96
C GLU A 44 1.18 8.88 -3.41
N LEU A 45 1.85 10.02 -3.66
CA LEU A 45 2.12 10.50 -5.02
C LEU A 45 2.97 9.49 -5.81
N ILE A 46 3.98 8.91 -5.14
CA ILE A 46 4.80 7.84 -5.72
C ILE A 46 3.97 6.60 -6.03
N ALA A 47 3.09 6.17 -5.11
CA ALA A 47 2.20 5.02 -5.34
C ALA A 47 1.28 5.25 -6.55
N ARG A 48 0.71 6.44 -6.69
CA ARG A 48 -0.12 6.83 -7.85
C ARG A 48 0.70 6.86 -9.15
N ALA A 49 1.94 7.37 -9.11
CA ALA A 49 2.82 7.37 -10.27
C ALA A 49 3.17 5.94 -10.71
N ILE A 50 3.48 5.04 -9.78
CA ILE A 50 3.72 3.63 -10.06
C ILE A 50 2.51 2.99 -10.75
N HIS A 51 1.30 3.23 -10.24
CA HIS A 51 0.08 2.71 -10.84
C HIS A 51 -0.13 3.25 -12.26
N ARG A 52 0.00 4.56 -12.47
CA ARG A 52 -0.19 5.22 -13.78
C ARG A 52 0.78 4.74 -14.85
N HIS A 53 1.98 4.33 -14.47
CA HIS A 53 2.99 3.81 -15.40
C HIS A 53 3.02 2.27 -15.46
N SER A 54 2.02 1.61 -14.89
CA SER A 54 1.89 0.16 -14.88
C SER A 54 1.02 -0.36 -16.02
N ALA A 55 1.04 -1.68 -16.22
CA ALA A 55 0.10 -2.36 -17.10
C ALA A 55 -1.37 -2.24 -16.64
N ARG A 56 -1.60 -1.82 -15.37
CA ARG A 56 -2.93 -1.63 -14.76
C ARG A 56 -3.35 -0.15 -14.68
N ALA A 57 -2.72 0.73 -15.47
CA ALA A 57 -2.96 2.18 -15.40
C ALA A 57 -4.41 2.61 -15.68
N SER A 58 -5.16 1.82 -16.47
CA SER A 58 -6.60 2.03 -16.76
C SER A 58 -7.52 1.42 -15.72
N GLU A 59 -6.99 0.61 -14.80
CA GLU A 59 -7.75 -0.11 -13.80
C GLU A 59 -7.89 0.70 -12.52
N VAL A 60 -8.65 0.16 -11.55
CA VAL A 60 -8.88 0.84 -10.28
C VAL A 60 -7.59 1.00 -9.48
N PHE A 61 -7.35 2.20 -8.94
CA PHE A 61 -6.39 2.48 -7.87
C PHE A 61 -7.17 2.78 -6.60
N LEU A 62 -7.07 1.92 -5.62
CA LEU A 62 -7.79 2.05 -4.37
C LEU A 62 -6.82 2.25 -3.21
N SER A 63 -6.95 3.39 -2.52
CA SER A 63 -6.11 3.76 -1.39
C SER A 63 -6.83 3.49 -0.07
N VAL A 64 -6.10 2.97 0.91
CA VAL A 64 -6.57 2.75 2.29
C VAL A 64 -5.48 3.23 3.25
N ASP A 65 -5.82 4.20 4.08
CA ASP A 65 -4.95 4.65 5.17
C ASP A 65 -5.19 3.79 6.42
N MET A 66 -4.19 2.97 6.78
CA MET A 66 -4.27 2.05 7.92
C MET A 66 -4.30 2.78 9.27
N GLY A 67 -3.79 4.01 9.33
CA GLY A 67 -3.82 4.84 10.53
C GLY A 67 -5.18 5.50 10.78
N ALA A 68 -5.95 5.76 9.71
CA ALA A 68 -7.25 6.43 9.79
C ALA A 68 -8.44 5.47 9.98
N VAL A 69 -8.26 4.18 9.66
CA VAL A 69 -9.35 3.20 9.81
C VAL A 69 -9.54 2.83 11.27
N ASN A 70 -10.78 2.95 11.76
CA ASN A 70 -11.13 2.48 13.10
C ASN A 70 -10.86 0.97 13.21
N ARG A 71 -10.14 0.56 14.27
CA ARG A 71 -9.77 -0.85 14.53
C ARG A 71 -10.95 -1.81 14.49
N GLU A 72 -12.10 -1.41 15.02
CA GLU A 72 -13.31 -2.24 15.05
C GLU A 72 -13.91 -2.44 13.65
N LEU A 73 -13.70 -1.49 12.75
CA LEU A 73 -14.24 -1.52 11.39
C LEU A 73 -13.21 -1.99 10.35
N PHE A 74 -11.94 -2.12 10.75
CA PHE A 74 -10.85 -2.45 9.85
C PHE A 74 -11.14 -3.70 9.02
N ASP A 75 -11.47 -4.79 9.70
CA ASP A 75 -11.77 -6.07 9.02
C ASP A 75 -12.94 -5.95 8.06
N SER A 76 -13.99 -5.23 8.46
CA SER A 76 -15.16 -4.95 7.64
C SER A 76 -14.83 -4.07 6.44
N GLU A 77 -13.93 -3.10 6.60
CA GLU A 77 -13.51 -2.23 5.51
C GLU A 77 -12.61 -2.95 4.50
N LEU A 78 -11.59 -3.66 5.00
CA LEU A 78 -10.60 -4.27 4.14
C LEU A 78 -11.10 -5.55 3.48
N PHE A 79 -11.75 -6.45 4.26
CA PHE A 79 -12.21 -7.76 3.78
C PHE A 79 -13.70 -7.79 3.41
N GLY A 80 -14.49 -6.82 3.88
CA GLY A 80 -15.95 -6.81 3.73
C GLY A 80 -16.67 -7.68 4.76
N HIS A 81 -18.00 -7.64 4.73
CA HIS A 81 -18.83 -8.47 5.60
C HIS A 81 -20.15 -8.82 4.93
N VAL A 82 -20.73 -9.93 5.36
CA VAL A 82 -22.13 -10.28 5.04
C VAL A 82 -23.06 -9.75 6.13
N LYS A 83 -24.32 -9.52 5.79
CA LYS A 83 -25.36 -9.13 6.75
C LYS A 83 -25.38 -10.10 7.94
N GLY A 84 -25.39 -9.58 9.16
CA GLY A 84 -25.40 -10.37 10.39
C GLY A 84 -24.04 -10.88 10.85
N ALA A 85 -22.94 -10.50 10.20
CA ALA A 85 -21.59 -10.92 10.57
C ALA A 85 -21.17 -10.45 11.99
N TYR A 86 -21.70 -9.32 12.45
CA TYR A 86 -21.51 -8.76 13.79
C TYR A 86 -22.71 -7.86 14.16
N THR A 87 -22.80 -7.45 15.43
CA THR A 87 -23.83 -6.54 15.91
C THR A 87 -23.75 -5.19 15.18
N GLY A 88 -24.75 -4.86 14.36
CA GLY A 88 -24.77 -3.66 13.52
C GLY A 88 -24.49 -3.90 12.04
N ALA A 89 -24.13 -5.11 11.62
CA ALA A 89 -23.99 -5.48 10.21
C ALA A 89 -25.36 -5.64 9.52
N SER A 90 -26.03 -4.52 9.22
CA SER A 90 -27.39 -4.49 8.66
C SER A 90 -27.46 -4.85 7.18
N GLN A 91 -26.33 -4.71 6.44
CA GLN A 91 -26.23 -4.96 5.00
C GLN A 91 -24.91 -5.67 4.68
N ASN A 92 -24.80 -6.20 3.46
CA ASN A 92 -23.53 -6.71 2.95
C ASN A 92 -22.62 -5.54 2.57
N ARG A 93 -21.31 -5.69 2.82
CA ARG A 93 -20.29 -4.72 2.39
C ARG A 93 -19.18 -5.42 1.62
N ILE A 94 -18.88 -4.91 0.43
CA ILE A 94 -17.73 -5.37 -0.35
C ILE A 94 -16.46 -4.76 0.26
N GLY A 95 -15.48 -5.62 0.59
CA GLY A 95 -14.19 -5.19 1.11
C GLY A 95 -13.31 -4.53 0.05
N LYS A 96 -12.41 -3.65 0.51
CA LYS A 96 -11.46 -2.92 -0.35
C LYS A 96 -10.58 -3.84 -1.18
N ILE A 97 -10.18 -4.99 -0.62
CA ILE A 97 -9.37 -5.99 -1.34
C ILE A 97 -10.11 -6.52 -2.58
N ILE A 98 -11.38 -6.89 -2.44
CA ILE A 98 -12.19 -7.35 -3.57
C ILE A 98 -12.47 -6.20 -4.54
N ALA A 99 -12.75 -5.00 -4.03
CA ALA A 99 -13.03 -3.83 -4.85
C ALA A 99 -11.82 -3.38 -5.68
N ALA A 100 -10.59 -3.67 -5.22
CA ALA A 100 -9.35 -3.37 -5.94
C ALA A 100 -8.94 -4.46 -6.95
N SER A 101 -9.70 -5.56 -7.05
CA SER A 101 -9.35 -6.69 -7.93
C SER A 101 -9.33 -6.25 -9.41
N GLY A 102 -8.31 -6.66 -10.14
CA GLY A 102 -7.96 -6.20 -11.47
C GLY A 102 -6.98 -5.02 -11.48
N GLY A 103 -6.94 -4.23 -10.41
CA GLY A 103 -6.16 -3.00 -10.31
C GLY A 103 -5.05 -3.03 -9.27
N SER A 104 -4.85 -1.88 -8.62
CA SER A 104 -3.83 -1.71 -7.57
C SER A 104 -4.49 -1.33 -6.24
N LEU A 105 -4.02 -1.97 -5.16
CA LEU A 105 -4.38 -1.64 -3.77
C LEU A 105 -3.19 -0.95 -3.12
N PHE A 106 -3.39 0.29 -2.69
CA PHE A 106 -2.42 1.05 -1.92
C PHE A 106 -2.79 1.04 -0.43
N LEU A 107 -1.90 0.50 0.40
CA LEU A 107 -2.03 0.47 1.85
C LEU A 107 -1.03 1.45 2.47
N ASP A 108 -1.53 2.61 2.90
CA ASP A 108 -0.69 3.61 3.56
C ASP A 108 -0.57 3.31 5.06
N GLU A 109 0.58 3.62 5.63
CA GLU A 109 0.93 3.42 7.04
C GLU A 109 0.76 1.96 7.50
N ILE A 110 1.25 1.00 6.69
CA ILE A 110 1.14 -0.45 6.95
C ILE A 110 1.77 -0.85 8.30
N GLY A 111 2.76 -0.09 8.80
CA GLY A 111 3.39 -0.32 10.09
C GLY A 111 2.44 -0.18 11.30
N ASN A 112 1.30 0.49 11.13
CA ASN A 112 0.28 0.68 12.18
C ASN A 112 -0.69 -0.51 12.32
N LEU A 113 -0.53 -1.54 11.49
CA LEU A 113 -1.43 -2.69 11.48
C LEU A 113 -1.26 -3.55 12.75
N PRO A 114 -2.31 -3.87 13.51
CA PRO A 114 -2.24 -4.82 14.62
C PRO A 114 -1.85 -6.23 14.16
N LEU A 115 -1.19 -7.00 15.03
CA LEU A 115 -0.66 -8.33 14.70
C LEU A 115 -1.70 -9.34 14.19
N ASP A 116 -2.91 -9.30 14.74
CA ASP A 116 -4.02 -10.15 14.30
C ASP A 116 -4.45 -9.83 12.87
N GLN A 117 -4.49 -8.55 12.53
CA GLN A 117 -4.81 -8.07 11.19
C GLN A 117 -3.66 -8.33 10.19
N GLN A 118 -2.40 -8.24 10.65
CA GLN A 118 -1.24 -8.64 9.85
C GLN A 118 -1.33 -10.12 9.44
N THR A 119 -1.71 -11.00 10.36
CA THR A 119 -1.90 -12.45 10.08
C THR A 119 -2.96 -12.67 9.02
N ARG A 120 -4.07 -11.95 9.10
CA ARG A 120 -5.17 -12.07 8.14
C ARG A 120 -4.78 -11.54 6.76
N LEU A 121 -4.09 -10.39 6.72
CA LEU A 121 -3.59 -9.82 5.47
C LEU A 121 -2.61 -10.77 4.78
N LEU A 122 -1.64 -11.32 5.54
CA LEU A 122 -0.68 -12.28 5.01
C LEU A 122 -1.38 -13.46 4.34
N LYS A 123 -2.36 -14.07 5.02
CA LYS A 123 -3.11 -15.20 4.46
C LYS A 123 -3.80 -14.85 3.15
N VAL A 124 -4.41 -13.68 3.06
CA VAL A 124 -5.07 -13.22 1.82
C VAL A 124 -4.06 -13.02 0.68
N LEU A 125 -2.87 -12.49 0.98
CA LEU A 125 -1.81 -12.28 0.00
C LEU A 125 -1.18 -13.59 -0.49
N GLU A 126 -1.04 -14.59 0.39
CA GLU A 126 -0.53 -15.91 0.05
C GLU A 126 -1.53 -16.73 -0.76
N ASP A 127 -2.76 -16.83 -0.28
CA ASP A 127 -3.82 -17.64 -0.90
C ASP A 127 -4.38 -16.99 -2.18
N ARG A 128 -4.12 -15.70 -2.40
CA ARG A 128 -4.76 -14.90 -3.46
C ARG A 128 -6.28 -15.01 -3.46
N LYS A 129 -6.86 -15.08 -2.27
CA LYS A 129 -8.31 -15.19 -2.04
C LYS A 129 -8.70 -14.36 -0.83
N SER A 130 -9.87 -13.72 -0.90
CA SER A 130 -10.46 -12.99 0.21
C SER A 130 -11.83 -13.56 0.58
N CYS A 131 -12.13 -13.54 1.88
CA CYS A 131 -13.40 -14.00 2.43
C CYS A 131 -13.99 -12.90 3.32
N PRO A 132 -15.24 -12.43 3.06
CA PRO A 132 -15.90 -11.47 3.93
C PRO A 132 -16.15 -12.03 5.33
N LEU A 133 -16.20 -11.15 6.32
CA LEU A 133 -16.62 -11.50 7.69
C LEU A 133 -18.00 -12.17 7.68
N GLY A 134 -18.15 -13.23 8.47
CA GLY A 134 -19.39 -13.99 8.58
C GLY A 134 -19.71 -14.90 7.38
N SER A 135 -18.78 -15.01 6.42
CA SER A 135 -18.91 -15.88 5.24
C SER A 135 -17.82 -16.95 5.25
N ASN A 136 -18.13 -18.09 4.60
CA ASN A 136 -17.17 -19.15 4.29
C ASN A 136 -16.85 -19.20 2.78
N LYS A 137 -17.33 -18.20 2.00
CA LYS A 137 -17.12 -18.14 0.57
C LYS A 137 -15.87 -17.32 0.26
N TYR A 138 -14.85 -17.98 -0.27
CA TYR A 138 -13.63 -17.35 -0.75
C TYR A 138 -13.79 -16.90 -2.19
N SER A 139 -13.41 -15.66 -2.48
CA SER A 139 -13.34 -15.11 -3.83
C SER A 139 -11.88 -14.91 -4.22
N PRO A 140 -11.47 -15.32 -5.44
CA PRO A 140 -10.12 -15.05 -5.94
C PRO A 140 -9.91 -13.53 -6.07
N ILE A 141 -8.67 -13.09 -5.84
CA ILE A 141 -8.27 -11.70 -6.02
C ILE A 141 -7.07 -11.62 -6.96
N ASP A 142 -7.07 -10.61 -7.79
CA ASP A 142 -5.95 -10.24 -8.65
C ASP A 142 -5.61 -8.76 -8.38
N ILE A 143 -4.80 -8.52 -7.38
CA ILE A 143 -4.37 -7.17 -7.00
C ILE A 143 -2.86 -7.03 -7.12
N ARG A 144 -2.42 -5.85 -7.59
CA ARG A 144 -1.07 -5.38 -7.38
C ARG A 144 -1.04 -4.60 -6.07
N LEU A 145 -0.17 -5.02 -5.14
CA LEU A 145 -0.06 -4.38 -3.84
C LEU A 145 1.05 -3.34 -3.84
N ILE A 146 0.72 -2.14 -3.34
CA ILE A 146 1.67 -1.07 -3.05
C ILE A 146 1.46 -0.69 -1.59
N CYS A 147 2.49 -0.80 -0.77
CA CYS A 147 2.43 -0.43 0.65
C CYS A 147 3.31 0.77 0.93
N ALA A 148 2.94 1.58 1.92
CA ALA A 148 3.78 2.67 2.39
C ALA A 148 3.86 2.67 3.92
N THR A 149 4.99 3.13 4.45
CA THR A 149 5.19 3.32 5.89
C THR A 149 6.28 4.35 6.19
N ASN A 150 6.15 5.03 7.32
CA ASN A 150 7.21 5.82 7.94
C ASN A 150 7.96 5.04 9.04
N THR A 151 7.45 3.85 9.42
CA THR A 151 8.02 3.01 10.47
C THR A 151 9.17 2.17 9.92
N ASN A 152 10.24 2.03 10.69
CA ASN A 152 11.26 1.03 10.42
C ASN A 152 10.70 -0.36 10.73
N LEU A 153 10.33 -1.10 9.69
CA LEU A 153 9.69 -2.41 9.85
C LEU A 153 10.63 -3.47 10.40
N ASP A 154 11.95 -3.36 10.18
CA ASP A 154 12.92 -4.31 10.76
C ASP A 154 12.99 -4.14 12.29
N GLU A 155 13.05 -2.89 12.77
CA GLU A 155 12.95 -2.61 14.21
C GLU A 155 11.60 -3.07 14.79
N ALA A 156 10.50 -2.81 14.11
CA ALA A 156 9.17 -3.27 14.53
C ALA A 156 9.07 -4.82 14.61
N VAL A 157 9.79 -5.55 13.76
CA VAL A 157 9.91 -7.01 13.84
C VAL A 157 10.71 -7.44 15.07
N GLU A 158 11.81 -6.76 15.38
CA GLU A 158 12.63 -7.05 16.58
C GLU A 158 11.85 -6.77 17.87
N GLU A 159 11.04 -5.72 17.89
CA GLU A 159 10.15 -5.37 18.99
C GLU A 159 8.89 -6.25 19.10
N GLY A 160 8.68 -7.14 18.14
CA GLY A 160 7.51 -8.02 18.11
C GLY A 160 6.20 -7.31 17.74
N CYS A 161 6.26 -6.10 17.19
CA CYS A 161 5.11 -5.29 16.74
C CYS A 161 4.73 -5.57 15.29
N PHE A 162 5.65 -6.13 14.50
CA PHE A 162 5.41 -6.49 13.10
C PHE A 162 5.89 -7.93 12.82
N ARG A 163 5.15 -8.66 11.99
CA ARG A 163 5.48 -10.04 11.64
C ARG A 163 6.56 -10.08 10.57
N ARG A 164 7.58 -10.87 10.80
CA ARG A 164 8.69 -11.07 9.85
C ARG A 164 8.23 -11.69 8.52
N ASP A 165 7.29 -12.64 8.58
CA ASP A 165 6.74 -13.30 7.39
C ASP A 165 5.97 -12.32 6.49
N LEU A 166 5.17 -11.42 7.10
CA LEU A 166 4.50 -10.36 6.36
C LEU A 166 5.50 -9.38 5.75
N LEU A 167 6.54 -8.96 6.49
CA LEU A 167 7.58 -8.08 5.95
C LEU A 167 8.22 -8.68 4.70
N TYR A 168 8.62 -9.95 4.72
CA TYR A 168 9.19 -10.63 3.55
C TYR A 168 8.21 -10.69 2.38
N ARG A 169 6.91 -10.83 2.65
CA ARG A 169 5.88 -10.86 1.60
C ARG A 169 5.67 -9.49 0.96
N LEU A 170 5.76 -8.41 1.75
CA LEU A 170 5.55 -7.03 1.29
C LEU A 170 6.80 -6.45 0.61
N ASN A 171 7.99 -6.77 1.10
CA ASN A 171 9.26 -6.17 0.68
C ASN A 171 9.87 -6.90 -0.53
N THR A 172 9.08 -7.03 -1.62
CA THR A 172 9.59 -7.56 -2.89
C THR A 172 10.49 -6.55 -3.57
N ILE A 173 10.05 -5.29 -3.64
CA ILE A 173 10.83 -4.15 -4.14
C ILE A 173 10.61 -2.98 -3.19
N GLU A 174 11.70 -2.43 -2.64
CA GLU A 174 11.64 -1.26 -1.77
C GLU A 174 12.01 0.02 -2.53
N ILE A 175 11.23 1.09 -2.30
CA ILE A 175 11.51 2.45 -2.75
C ILE A 175 11.58 3.34 -1.52
N ASN A 176 12.79 3.80 -1.18
CA ASN A 176 12.99 4.74 -0.08
C ASN A 176 12.92 6.19 -0.58
N LEU A 177 12.06 7.01 0.05
CA LEU A 177 11.92 8.43 -0.25
C LEU A 177 12.77 9.26 0.68
N PRO A 178 13.68 10.08 0.14
CA PRO A 178 14.51 10.96 0.95
C PRO A 178 13.66 12.07 1.59
N PRO A 179 13.90 12.39 2.88
CA PRO A 179 13.28 13.55 3.51
C PRO A 179 13.78 14.84 2.87
N LEU A 180 13.00 15.92 3.00
CA LEU A 180 13.25 17.20 2.32
C LEU A 180 14.64 17.78 2.65
N ARG A 181 15.14 17.56 3.87
CA ARG A 181 16.49 18.00 4.29
C ARG A 181 17.64 17.33 3.52
N GLN A 182 17.41 16.18 2.90
CA GLN A 182 18.37 15.47 2.04
C GLN A 182 18.25 15.84 0.57
N ARG A 183 17.19 16.60 0.18
CA ARG A 183 16.92 17.08 -1.17
C ARG A 183 16.68 18.58 -1.20
N LYS A 184 17.57 19.34 -0.58
CA LYS A 184 17.44 20.81 -0.41
C LYS A 184 17.29 21.56 -1.75
N GLU A 185 17.82 21.00 -2.82
CA GLU A 185 17.73 21.56 -4.18
C GLU A 185 16.27 21.57 -4.71
N ASP A 186 15.41 20.72 -4.16
CA ASP A 186 14.00 20.64 -4.53
C ASP A 186 13.13 21.67 -3.79
N ILE A 187 13.63 22.27 -2.68
CA ILE A 187 12.84 23.22 -1.85
C ILE A 187 12.33 24.41 -2.65
N PRO A 188 13.16 25.05 -3.52
CA PRO A 188 12.67 26.20 -4.30
C PRO A 188 11.60 25.85 -5.35
N LEU A 189 11.37 24.57 -5.61
CA LEU A 189 10.43 24.06 -6.61
C LEU A 189 9.06 23.70 -6.01
N LEU A 190 8.99 23.56 -4.68
CA LEU A 190 7.79 23.22 -3.90
C LEU A 190 7.01 24.49 -3.53
#